data_c47294856dea48b7235e1ec9cafc6bdd
#
_entry.id   c47294856dea48b7235e1ec9cafc6bdd
#
_cell.length_a   1.000
_cell.length_b   1.000
_cell.length_c   1.000
_cell.angle_alpha   90.00
_cell.angle_beta   90.00
_cell.angle_gamma   90.00
#
_symmetry.space_group_name_H-M   'P 1'
#
loop_
_entity.id
_entity.type
_entity.pdbx_description
1 polymer ?
#
loop_
_entity_poly.entity_id
_entity_poly.type
_entity_poly.pdbx_seq_one_letter_code
_entity_poly.pdbx_strand_id
1 'polypeptide(L)'
;LQGYRVISGLLDIYQPLLKLSLDEFSLLVEKERVRSLPIASRLFQKLSTRHRLAYIEAVNKISRNNPEFPVMEYYYRCRLIQDYISGMTDLYAWDEYRKLMAVE
;
A
#
# COMPACT_ATOMS: atom_id res chain seq x y z
N LEU A 1 7.28 9.48 20.73
CA LEU A 1 5.84 9.25 20.90
C LEU A 1 5.03 9.77 19.74
N GLN A 2 5.33 11.01 19.32
CA GLN A 2 4.60 11.59 18.19
C GLN A 2 4.87 10.83 16.91
N GLY A 3 6.12 10.42 16.67
CA GLY A 3 6.47 9.63 15.51
C GLY A 3 5.73 8.30 15.47
N TYR A 4 5.57 7.66 16.62
CA TYR A 4 4.83 6.42 16.71
C TYR A 4 3.36 6.62 16.32
N ARG A 5 2.77 7.71 16.82
CA ARG A 5 1.36 8.00 16.51
C ARG A 5 1.16 8.27 15.02
N VAL A 6 2.10 8.98 14.41
CA VAL A 6 2.01 9.29 12.99
C VAL A 6 2.11 8.02 12.15
N ILE A 7 3.09 7.16 12.46
CA ILE A 7 3.26 5.91 11.72
C ILE A 7 2.04 5.00 11.90
N SER A 8 1.55 4.89 13.13
CA SER A 8 0.37 4.09 13.42
C SER A 8 -0.85 4.63 12.68
N GLY A 9 -1.01 5.96 12.66
CA GLY A 9 -2.11 6.60 11.95
C GLY A 9 -2.03 6.39 10.45
N LEU A 10 -0.81 6.45 9.89
CA LEU A 10 -0.64 6.19 8.46
C LEU A 10 -0.96 4.75 8.11
N LEU A 11 -0.55 3.79 8.95
CA LEU A 11 -0.91 2.39 8.74
C LEU A 11 -2.43 2.21 8.72
N ASP A 12 -3.13 2.87 9.63
CA ASP A 12 -4.59 2.81 9.66
C ASP A 12 -5.20 3.40 8.39
N ILE A 13 -4.67 4.53 7.93
CA ILE A 13 -5.19 5.20 6.74
C ILE A 13 -5.01 4.32 5.50
N TYR A 14 -3.91 3.55 5.43
CA TYR A 14 -3.62 2.69 4.28
C TYR A 14 -4.25 1.30 4.37
N GLN A 15 -5.00 1.02 5.47
CA GLN A 15 -5.69 -0.26 5.62
C GLN A 15 -6.58 -0.65 4.44
N PRO A 16 -7.27 0.31 3.77
CA PRO A 16 -8.11 -0.09 2.63
C PRO A 16 -7.36 -0.90 1.57
N LEU A 17 -6.06 -0.66 1.38
CA LEU A 17 -5.28 -1.44 0.42
C LEU A 17 -5.08 -2.88 0.90
N LEU A 18 -5.01 -3.09 2.20
CA LEU A 18 -4.83 -4.42 2.77
C LEU A 18 -6.12 -5.23 2.82
N LYS A 19 -7.26 -4.55 2.74
CA LYS A 19 -8.57 -5.22 2.79
C LYS A 19 -9.06 -5.67 1.44
N LEU A 20 -8.40 -5.27 0.36
CA LEU A 20 -8.78 -5.69 -0.97
C LEU A 20 -8.48 -7.15 -1.19
N SER A 21 -9.33 -7.82 -1.99
CA SER A 21 -9.05 -9.18 -2.41
C SER A 21 -7.83 -9.19 -3.34
N LEU A 22 -7.29 -10.39 -3.57
CA LEU A 22 -6.17 -10.54 -4.49
C LEU A 22 -6.53 -10.00 -5.87
N ASP A 23 -7.74 -10.31 -6.36
CA ASP A 23 -8.17 -9.87 -7.69
C ASP A 23 -8.32 -8.36 -7.74
N GLU A 24 -8.88 -7.76 -6.68
CA GLU A 24 -9.05 -6.31 -6.63
C GLU A 24 -7.70 -5.59 -6.61
N PHE A 25 -6.77 -6.09 -5.81
CA PHE A 25 -5.46 -5.46 -5.73
C PHE A 25 -4.67 -5.65 -7.01
N SER A 26 -4.78 -6.82 -7.64
CA SER A 26 -4.13 -7.07 -8.93
C SER A 26 -4.64 -6.11 -10.00
N LEU A 27 -5.95 -5.87 -10.01
CA LEU A 27 -6.53 -4.92 -10.94
C LEU A 27 -6.02 -3.51 -10.68
N LEU A 28 -5.90 -3.14 -9.42
CA LEU A 28 -5.40 -1.83 -9.03
C LEU A 28 -3.95 -1.64 -9.45
N VAL A 29 -3.12 -2.66 -9.29
CA VAL A 29 -1.71 -2.63 -9.71
C VAL A 29 -1.62 -2.43 -11.22
N GLU A 30 -2.48 -3.10 -11.97
CA GLU A 30 -2.46 -3.03 -13.43
C GLU A 30 -2.93 -1.69 -13.95
N LYS A 31 -4.05 -1.20 -13.42
CA LYS A 31 -4.70 0.00 -13.95
C LYS A 31 -4.38 1.28 -13.20
N GLU A 32 -3.84 1.18 -11.99
CA GLU A 32 -3.48 2.29 -11.10
C GLU A 32 -4.67 3.12 -10.64
N ARG A 33 -5.79 3.02 -11.33
CA ARG A 33 -7.04 3.68 -10.93
C ARG A 33 -8.19 2.77 -11.30
N VAL A 34 -9.01 2.43 -10.30
CA VAL A 34 -10.18 1.59 -10.51
C VAL A 34 -11.39 2.37 -10.01
N ARG A 35 -12.35 2.59 -10.90
CA ARG A 35 -13.48 3.47 -10.63
C ARG A 35 -14.30 3.01 -9.42
N SER A 36 -14.43 1.71 -9.24
CA SER A 36 -15.19 1.14 -8.12
C SER A 36 -14.42 1.15 -6.81
N LEU A 37 -13.14 1.54 -6.83
CA LEU A 37 -12.27 1.56 -5.66
C LEU A 37 -11.63 2.95 -5.54
N PRO A 38 -12.42 4.01 -5.29
CA PRO A 38 -11.88 5.37 -5.33
C PRO A 38 -10.86 5.66 -4.24
N ILE A 39 -11.13 5.21 -3.01
CA ILE A 39 -10.21 5.46 -1.89
C ILE A 39 -8.92 4.68 -2.08
N ALA A 40 -9.04 3.38 -2.40
CA ALA A 40 -7.87 2.54 -2.61
C ALA A 40 -7.03 3.06 -3.77
N SER A 41 -7.66 3.52 -4.85
CA SER A 41 -6.94 4.06 -5.99
C SER A 41 -6.13 5.30 -5.61
N ARG A 42 -6.73 6.19 -4.83
CA ARG A 42 -6.03 7.40 -4.39
C ARG A 42 -4.83 7.04 -3.52
N LEU A 43 -5.00 6.12 -2.59
CA LEU A 43 -3.91 5.70 -1.72
C LEU A 43 -2.81 4.99 -2.49
N PHE A 44 -3.20 4.13 -3.43
CA PHE A 44 -2.22 3.40 -4.23
C PHE A 44 -1.33 4.36 -5.04
N GLN A 45 -1.94 5.41 -5.58
CA GLN A 45 -1.21 6.38 -6.39
C GLN A 45 -0.22 7.19 -5.56
N LYS A 46 -0.40 7.27 -4.26
CA LYS A 46 0.55 7.95 -3.37
C LYS A 46 1.78 7.10 -3.08
N LEU A 47 1.69 5.80 -3.26
CA LEU A 47 2.84 4.93 -3.02
C LEU A 47 3.95 5.23 -4.01
N SER A 48 5.19 5.21 -3.53
CA SER A 48 6.33 5.52 -4.38
C SER A 48 6.45 4.48 -5.50
N THR A 49 6.82 4.97 -6.71
CA THR A 49 7.00 4.09 -7.87
C THR A 49 8.01 2.99 -7.57
N ARG A 50 9.11 3.35 -6.88
CA ARG A 50 10.15 2.38 -6.53
C ARG A 50 9.60 1.24 -5.69
N HIS A 51 8.79 1.57 -4.68
CA HIS A 51 8.21 0.55 -3.82
C HIS A 51 7.18 -0.31 -4.55
N ARG A 52 6.40 0.31 -5.45
CA ARG A 52 5.44 -0.44 -6.26
C ARG A 52 6.14 -1.42 -7.20
N LEU A 53 7.24 -0.99 -7.82
CA LEU A 53 8.01 -1.88 -8.69
C LEU A 53 8.61 -3.04 -7.93
N ALA A 54 9.11 -2.79 -6.72
CA ALA A 54 9.66 -3.88 -5.89
C ALA A 54 8.59 -4.92 -5.59
N TYR A 55 7.37 -4.48 -5.29
CA TYR A 55 6.26 -5.38 -5.06
C TYR A 55 5.96 -6.21 -6.32
N ILE A 56 5.85 -5.54 -7.47
CA ILE A 56 5.53 -6.20 -8.73
C ILE A 56 6.58 -7.26 -9.06
N GLU A 57 7.85 -6.92 -8.92
CA GLU A 57 8.93 -7.87 -9.22
C GLU A 57 8.88 -9.09 -8.29
N ALA A 58 8.64 -8.84 -6.99
CA ALA A 58 8.57 -9.93 -6.02
C ALA A 58 7.42 -10.88 -6.33
N VAL A 59 6.25 -10.33 -6.61
CA VAL A 59 5.06 -11.13 -6.87
C VAL A 59 5.18 -11.89 -8.20
N ASN A 60 5.79 -11.26 -9.20
CA ASN A 60 5.95 -11.92 -10.50
C ASN A 60 6.90 -13.12 -10.46
N LYS A 61 7.74 -13.21 -9.45
CA LYS A 61 8.63 -14.37 -9.28
C LYS A 61 7.93 -15.57 -8.67
N ILE A 62 6.71 -15.39 -8.16
CA ILE A 62 5.96 -16.48 -7.54
C ILE A 62 5.07 -17.14 -8.58
N SER A 63 5.11 -18.47 -8.64
CA SER A 63 4.23 -19.19 -9.56
C SER A 63 2.78 -19.01 -9.15
N ARG A 64 1.92 -18.67 -10.12
CA ARG A 64 0.48 -18.53 -9.88
C ARG A 64 -0.15 -19.86 -9.47
N ASN A 65 0.47 -20.97 -9.82
CA ASN A 65 0.00 -22.29 -9.46
C ASN A 65 0.41 -22.72 -8.06
N ASN A 66 1.27 -21.95 -7.41
CA ASN A 66 1.67 -22.22 -6.03
C ASN A 66 0.46 -22.03 -5.13
N PRO A 67 0.07 -23.06 -4.33
CA PRO A 67 -1.10 -22.94 -3.45
C PRO A 67 -0.97 -21.82 -2.44
N GLU A 68 0.27 -21.40 -2.13
CA GLU A 68 0.51 -20.33 -1.17
C GLU A 68 0.62 -18.96 -1.82
N PHE A 69 0.36 -18.87 -3.13
CA PHE A 69 0.45 -17.58 -3.81
C PHE A 69 -0.34 -16.47 -3.11
N PRO A 70 -1.61 -16.69 -2.71
CA PRO A 70 -2.36 -15.62 -2.06
C PRO A 70 -1.72 -15.11 -0.77
N VAL A 71 -1.13 -16.02 0.02
CA VAL A 71 -0.47 -15.64 1.27
C VAL A 71 0.80 -14.87 0.99
N MET A 72 1.58 -15.34 0.01
CA MET A 72 2.84 -14.69 -0.35
C MET A 72 2.59 -13.32 -0.97
N GLU A 73 1.56 -13.19 -1.80
CA GLU A 73 1.18 -11.91 -2.37
C GLU A 73 0.83 -10.93 -1.24
N TYR A 74 0.03 -11.40 -0.29
CA TYR A 74 -0.38 -10.53 0.82
C TYR A 74 0.81 -10.08 1.66
N TYR A 75 1.78 -10.96 1.85
CA TYR A 75 3.01 -10.61 2.55
C TYR A 75 3.72 -9.45 1.85
N TYR A 76 3.86 -9.54 0.53
CA TYR A 76 4.54 -8.48 -0.22
C TYR A 76 3.71 -7.21 -0.29
N ARG A 77 2.39 -7.32 -0.24
CA ARG A 77 1.52 -6.16 -0.17
C ARG A 77 1.72 -5.42 1.15
N CYS A 78 1.82 -6.15 2.24
CA CYS A 78 2.10 -5.56 3.55
C CYS A 78 3.49 -4.90 3.54
N ARG A 79 4.48 -5.57 2.93
CA ARG A 79 5.82 -5.02 2.81
C ARG A 79 5.82 -3.72 2.02
N LEU A 80 5.06 -3.66 0.94
CA LEU A 80 4.95 -2.46 0.11
C LEU A 80 4.52 -1.26 0.94
N ILE A 81 3.47 -1.43 1.72
CA ILE A 81 2.94 -0.34 2.53
C ILE A 81 3.89 0.00 3.67
N GLN A 82 4.43 -1.00 4.33
CA GLN A 82 5.35 -0.81 5.43
C GLN A 82 6.63 -0.10 4.97
N ASP A 83 7.19 -0.52 3.85
CA ASP A 83 8.40 0.08 3.31
C ASP A 83 8.17 1.53 2.90
N TYR A 84 7.01 1.81 2.31
CA TYR A 84 6.67 3.18 1.93
C TYR A 84 6.60 4.07 3.17
N ILE A 85 5.89 3.64 4.20
CA ILE A 85 5.72 4.45 5.40
C ILE A 85 7.04 4.59 6.16
N SER A 86 7.80 3.50 6.29
CA SER A 86 9.08 3.51 7.00
C SER A 86 10.15 4.35 6.31
N GLY A 87 10.00 4.52 4.99
CA GLY A 87 10.96 5.30 4.22
C GLY A 87 10.76 6.81 4.32
N MET A 88 9.69 7.25 4.98
CA MET A 88 9.42 8.67 5.14
C MET A 88 10.27 9.27 6.24
N THR A 89 10.69 10.54 6.05
CA THR A 89 11.26 11.30 7.16
C THR A 89 10.15 11.68 8.13
N ASP A 90 10.51 11.93 9.37
CA ASP A 90 9.52 12.28 10.40
C ASP A 90 8.66 13.48 9.98
N LEU A 91 9.29 14.50 9.43
CA LEU A 91 8.55 15.69 9.01
C LEU A 91 7.63 15.41 7.85
N TYR A 92 8.11 14.67 6.86
CA TYR A 92 7.31 14.31 5.71
C TYR A 92 6.13 13.42 6.12
N ALA A 93 6.36 12.48 7.02
CA ALA A 93 5.30 11.60 7.51
C ALA A 93 4.22 12.40 8.23
N TRP A 94 4.62 13.39 9.03
CA TRP A 94 3.69 14.26 9.76
C TRP A 94 2.82 15.05 8.78
N ASP A 95 3.45 15.66 7.76
CA ASP A 95 2.72 16.41 6.75
C ASP A 95 1.74 15.54 5.99
N GLU A 96 2.16 14.36 5.60
CA GLU A 96 1.33 13.44 4.84
C GLU A 96 0.14 12.98 5.67
N TYR A 97 0.38 12.66 6.93
CA TYR A 97 -0.67 12.26 7.85
C TYR A 97 -1.73 13.37 7.99
N ARG A 98 -1.28 14.61 8.18
CA ARG A 98 -2.22 15.73 8.32
C ARG A 98 -3.04 15.94 7.07
N LYS A 99 -2.42 15.86 5.90
CA LYS A 99 -3.12 16.03 4.62
C LYS A 99 -4.17 14.96 4.42
N LEU A 100 -3.84 13.72 4.71
CA LEU A 100 -4.76 12.61 4.54
C LEU A 100 -5.93 12.71 5.51
N MET A 101 -5.68 13.14 6.74
CA MET A 101 -6.74 13.33 7.72
C MET A 101 -7.67 14.49 7.33
N ALA A 102 -7.11 15.55 6.75
CA ALA A 102 -7.90 16.71 6.34
C ALA A 102 -8.83 16.39 5.17
N VAL A 103 -8.46 15.43 4.32
CA VAL A 103 -9.26 15.04 3.16
C VAL A 103 -10.44 14.17 3.58
N GLU A 104 -10.26 13.42 4.68
CA GLU A 104 -11.31 12.60 5.21
C GLU A 104 -12.47 13.45 5.73
#